data_428c0b3d3c9192020134e75bb38d413d
#
_entry.id   428c0b3d3c9192020134e75bb38d413d
#
_cell.length_a   1.000
_cell.length_b   1.000
_cell.length_c   1.000
_cell.angle_alpha   90.00
_cell.angle_beta   90.00
_cell.angle_gamma   90.00
#
_symmetry.space_group_name_H-M   'P 1'
#
loop_
_entity.id
_entity.type
_entity.pdbx_description
1 polymer ?
#
loop_
_entity_poly.entity_id
_entity_poly.type
_entity_poly.pdbx_seq_one_letter_code
_entity_poly.pdbx_strand_id
1 'polypeptide(L)'
;MFDRIRPHSRPWTLAAAVALVTFGAGCTSPSAPSSSAVVPVAAASGAAVPLPGFHAPELSSGWTDKPGWTSQHFMIAAANPLATQAGYDMLKAGGTAIDAAIATQMVLALVEPQSSGIGGGAFMLYFDGKATQAYDGRETAPAAATERLFYGPTGQPMSFYEGVVGGRSVGTPGVLRMLDAAHRAHGKLPWRRLFQPAIRLAERGFTISPRLAMLIANDRYLKNDPAARAYFYNADGTPKAAGTVLKNPALATVLRQVADRGANAFYNGAIARDIVAKVRKHPSNPGLLSLQDLARYQAKVRAPLCADYRRSVVCGMPPPSSGGLAIAQMLGMLEAMPDWQQIGAQKPVRNEVGYEPTPFAAHLFSEAGRLAYADRARYVADPDFVPLPGGNWASLTDKAYLAQRARLIGDTSMGVAQAGTPQGATLALADDRSPELPSTSDIAIVDRYGQALSMTTSIEDAFGSRLMVRGFMLNNQLTDFSFASNDNGRPVANRVQPGKRPRSAMSPELVFDKKTKQVTMIVGSAGGPAIINHVAKTLVGVLDWGMTMQQAIALPNFGSMNGPTQLERGRVSDALADGLKGRGHDVKVVEMNSGIQGIQRLNVQGQTVWFGGADPRREGVAMGE
;
A
#
# COMPACT_ATOMS: atom_id res chain seq x y z
N MET A 1 -3.82 -57.76 18.66
CA MET A 1 -3.03 -58.09 19.86
C MET A 1 -2.74 -56.74 20.48
N PHE A 2 -3.63 -56.29 21.30
CA PHE A 2 -3.60 -55.96 22.72
C PHE A 2 -2.24 -55.38 23.16
N ASP A 3 -2.11 -54.20 23.77
CA ASP A 3 -2.83 -53.79 24.98
C ASP A 3 -2.76 -52.26 25.19
N ARG A 4 -3.80 -51.80 25.85
CA ARG A 4 -4.04 -50.48 26.44
C ARG A 4 -3.17 -50.27 27.69
N ILE A 5 -2.93 -49.03 28.09
CA ILE A 5 -3.10 -48.53 29.50
C ILE A 5 -3.28 -46.99 29.50
N ARG A 6 -4.38 -46.52 30.08
CA ARG A 6 -4.69 -45.23 30.69
C ARG A 6 -4.69 -45.39 32.22
N PRO A 7 -5.03 -44.39 33.00
CA PRO A 7 -4.51 -43.02 33.30
C PRO A 7 -4.30 -42.83 34.81
N HIS A 8 -3.77 -41.69 35.27
CA HIS A 8 -4.07 -41.22 36.66
C HIS A 8 -4.15 -39.70 36.75
N SER A 9 -5.23 -39.31 37.36
CA SER A 9 -5.70 -37.98 37.71
C SER A 9 -5.37 -37.63 39.17
N ARG A 10 -5.18 -36.38 39.49
CA ARG A 10 -5.87 -35.51 40.47
C ARG A 10 -4.95 -34.66 41.36
N PRO A 11 -5.55 -33.69 42.07
CA PRO A 11 -5.17 -32.27 42.03
C PRO A 11 -4.74 -31.79 43.44
N TRP A 12 -4.22 -30.57 43.58
CA TRP A 12 -4.16 -29.87 44.89
C TRP A 12 -4.52 -28.41 44.79
N THR A 13 -5.29 -28.01 45.76
CA THR A 13 -6.06 -26.80 45.99
C THR A 13 -5.29 -25.72 46.77
N LEU A 14 -5.67 -24.48 46.55
CA LEU A 14 -5.80 -23.28 47.39
C LEU A 14 -4.84 -23.04 48.59
N ALA A 15 -4.33 -21.78 48.65
CA ALA A 15 -4.51 -20.93 49.84
C ALA A 15 -4.24 -19.46 49.51
N ALA A 16 -5.21 -18.63 49.85
CA ALA A 16 -5.16 -17.17 49.82
C ALA A 16 -4.54 -16.63 51.10
N ALA A 17 -3.87 -15.47 51.03
CA ALA A 17 -3.64 -14.62 52.20
C ALA A 17 -3.74 -13.16 51.81
N VAL A 18 -4.70 -12.50 52.41
CA VAL A 18 -4.96 -11.06 52.42
C VAL A 18 -4.15 -10.42 53.54
N ALA A 19 -3.52 -9.28 53.32
CA ALA A 19 -3.12 -8.35 54.37
C ALA A 19 -3.32 -6.91 53.90
N LEU A 20 -4.29 -6.26 54.50
CA LEU A 20 -4.48 -4.81 54.56
C LEU A 20 -3.55 -4.20 55.58
N VAL A 21 -2.93 -3.04 55.33
CA VAL A 21 -2.69 -2.02 56.38
C VAL A 21 -2.66 -0.62 55.75
N THR A 22 -3.17 0.30 56.51
CA THR A 22 -3.75 1.61 56.32
C THR A 22 -2.80 2.81 56.46
N PHE A 23 -3.18 3.93 55.83
CA PHE A 23 -3.08 5.35 56.24
C PHE A 23 -1.76 6.04 56.62
N GLY A 24 -1.56 7.22 56.04
CA GLY A 24 -0.75 8.30 56.54
C GLY A 24 -0.71 9.52 55.65
N ALA A 25 -1.56 10.51 55.92
CA ALA A 25 -1.60 11.79 55.26
C ALA A 25 -0.52 12.76 55.79
N GLY A 26 -0.05 13.67 54.92
CA GLY A 26 0.80 14.78 55.32
C GLY A 26 1.00 15.80 54.21
N CYS A 27 0.25 16.90 54.31
CA CYS A 27 0.45 18.12 53.51
C CYS A 27 1.67 18.89 53.95
N THR A 28 2.38 19.55 53.00
CA THR A 28 2.81 21.00 53.10
C THR A 28 3.52 21.39 51.79
N SER A 29 3.05 22.49 51.16
CA SER A 29 3.83 23.39 50.30
C SER A 29 4.41 24.51 51.16
N PRO A 30 5.47 25.25 50.78
CA PRO A 30 5.34 26.34 49.79
C PRO A 30 6.60 26.72 48.96
N SER A 31 6.31 27.55 47.93
CA SER A 31 7.05 28.70 47.36
C SER A 31 8.36 28.52 46.58
N ALA A 32 8.27 29.10 45.35
CA ALA A 32 9.36 29.44 44.42
C ALA A 32 10.25 30.58 44.90
N PRO A 33 11.41 30.79 44.24
CA PRO A 33 11.49 31.99 43.39
C PRO A 33 12.15 31.78 42.01
N SER A 34 11.81 32.72 41.14
CA SER A 34 12.22 32.98 39.80
C SER A 34 13.72 33.17 39.55
N SER A 35 14.27 32.58 38.48
CA SER A 35 15.44 33.15 37.81
C SER A 35 15.31 33.01 36.29
N SER A 36 15.40 34.16 35.62
CA SER A 36 15.37 34.33 34.18
C SER A 36 16.62 33.70 33.56
N ALA A 37 16.43 32.71 32.66
CA ALA A 37 17.48 32.18 31.82
C ALA A 37 17.17 32.47 30.35
N VAL A 38 18.15 33.05 29.69
CA VAL A 38 18.20 33.41 28.27
C VAL A 38 17.95 32.16 27.40
N VAL A 39 16.96 32.23 26.51
CA VAL A 39 16.64 31.19 25.54
C VAL A 39 17.60 31.32 24.34
N PRO A 40 18.36 30.29 23.97
CA PRO A 40 19.03 30.26 22.68
C PRO A 40 18.00 29.96 21.58
N VAL A 41 17.99 30.81 20.56
CA VAL A 41 17.24 30.57 19.32
C VAL A 41 17.81 29.35 18.63
N ALA A 42 17.09 28.22 18.72
CA ALA A 42 17.41 27.02 17.97
C ALA A 42 16.93 27.19 16.51
N ALA A 43 17.83 26.91 15.56
CA ALA A 43 17.54 26.86 14.14
C ALA A 43 16.38 25.90 13.85
N ALA A 44 15.40 26.36 13.09
CA ALA A 44 14.24 25.58 12.69
C ALA A 44 14.68 24.46 11.74
N SER A 45 14.88 23.25 12.27
CA SER A 45 14.93 22.01 11.48
C SER A 45 13.48 21.68 11.10
N GLY A 46 13.13 21.84 9.83
CA GLY A 46 11.81 21.52 9.29
C GLY A 46 11.56 20.02 9.18
N ALA A 47 11.41 19.34 10.32
CA ALA A 47 10.84 17.99 10.37
C ALA A 47 9.31 18.17 10.41
N ALA A 48 8.58 17.47 9.55
CA ALA A 48 7.12 17.40 9.63
C ALA A 48 6.73 16.86 11.01
N VAL A 49 6.17 17.75 11.84
CA VAL A 49 5.64 17.39 13.17
C VAL A 49 4.38 16.57 12.93
N PRO A 50 4.28 15.32 13.43
CA PRO A 50 3.02 14.62 13.41
C PRO A 50 1.98 15.42 14.20
N LEU A 51 0.84 15.71 13.58
CA LEU A 51 -0.25 16.41 14.25
C LEU A 51 -0.68 15.63 15.50
N PRO A 52 -0.84 16.27 16.67
CA PRO A 52 -1.30 15.60 17.88
C PRO A 52 -2.64 14.91 17.65
N GLY A 53 -2.74 13.59 17.94
CA GLY A 53 -3.96 12.80 17.76
C GLY A 53 -4.15 12.19 16.38
N PHE A 54 -3.13 12.17 15.51
CA PHE A 54 -3.16 11.50 14.23
C PHE A 54 -3.03 9.97 14.42
N HIS A 55 -4.11 9.24 14.19
CA HIS A 55 -4.10 7.79 14.05
C HIS A 55 -4.02 7.44 12.57
N ALA A 56 -3.20 6.46 12.20
CA ALA A 56 -3.19 5.94 10.83
C ALA A 56 -4.62 5.54 10.44
N PRO A 57 -5.13 5.99 9.28
CA PRO A 57 -6.52 5.76 8.89
C PRO A 57 -6.83 4.29 8.65
N GLU A 58 -5.82 3.49 8.38
CA GLU A 58 -5.94 2.07 8.14
C GLU A 58 -5.16 1.29 9.20
N LEU A 59 -5.88 0.79 10.21
CA LEU A 59 -5.31 0.01 11.30
C LEU A 59 -5.12 -1.46 10.92
N SER A 60 -4.20 -2.15 11.60
CA SER A 60 -4.05 -3.60 11.56
C SER A 60 -5.29 -4.30 12.13
N SER A 61 -5.61 -5.49 11.63
CA SER A 61 -6.66 -6.36 12.20
C SER A 61 -6.22 -7.08 13.49
N GLY A 62 -5.02 -6.79 13.97
CA GLY A 62 -4.29 -7.61 14.93
C GLY A 62 -3.32 -8.55 14.20
N TRP A 63 -2.86 -9.56 14.89
CA TRP A 63 -1.94 -10.56 14.33
C TRP A 63 -2.64 -11.93 14.25
N THR A 64 -2.60 -12.55 13.07
CA THR A 64 -3.06 -13.92 12.84
C THR A 64 -1.98 -14.68 12.09
N ASP A 65 -1.42 -15.71 12.69
CA ASP A 65 -0.42 -16.56 12.05
C ASP A 65 -0.97 -17.17 10.76
N LYS A 66 -0.18 -17.11 9.71
CA LYS A 66 -0.49 -17.67 8.40
C LYS A 66 0.45 -18.84 8.11
N PRO A 67 -0.06 -19.99 7.71
CA PRO A 67 0.78 -21.18 7.49
C PRO A 67 1.64 -21.08 6.23
N GLY A 68 1.29 -20.19 5.28
CA GLY A 68 1.70 -20.30 3.90
C GLY A 68 0.93 -21.43 3.19
N TRP A 69 0.82 -21.35 1.88
CA TRP A 69 0.03 -22.28 1.07
C TRP A 69 0.84 -22.77 -0.13
N THR A 70 0.73 -24.05 -0.46
CA THR A 70 1.41 -24.64 -1.61
C THR A 70 0.41 -25.07 -2.67
N SER A 71 0.80 -24.94 -3.95
CA SER A 71 0.05 -25.48 -5.08
C SER A 71 0.98 -25.82 -6.24
N GLN A 72 0.50 -26.61 -7.20
CA GLN A 72 1.29 -27.06 -8.35
C GLN A 72 0.95 -26.31 -9.65
N HIS A 73 -0.32 -25.94 -9.84
CA HIS A 73 -0.82 -25.49 -11.14
C HIS A 73 -1.06 -23.98 -11.22
N PHE A 74 -1.66 -23.41 -10.19
CA PHE A 74 -1.95 -21.98 -10.12
C PHE A 74 -2.14 -21.54 -8.68
N MET A 75 -1.98 -20.25 -8.43
CA MET A 75 -2.16 -19.69 -7.10
C MET A 75 -2.62 -18.23 -7.18
N ILE A 76 -3.44 -17.84 -6.22
CA ILE A 76 -3.81 -16.46 -5.96
C ILE A 76 -3.65 -16.14 -4.47
N ALA A 77 -3.10 -14.96 -4.16
CA ALA A 77 -3.12 -14.36 -2.82
C ALA A 77 -3.76 -12.98 -2.92
N ALA A 78 -4.72 -12.68 -2.04
CA ALA A 78 -5.40 -11.40 -2.03
C ALA A 78 -5.82 -10.99 -0.61
N ALA A 79 -6.14 -9.71 -0.43
CA ALA A 79 -6.33 -9.06 0.85
C ALA A 79 -7.53 -9.57 1.67
N ASN A 80 -8.48 -10.28 1.04
CA ASN A 80 -9.69 -10.79 1.72
C ASN A 80 -10.06 -12.19 1.21
N PRO A 81 -10.45 -13.14 2.10
CA PRO A 81 -10.77 -14.52 1.71
C PRO A 81 -11.86 -14.65 0.64
N LEU A 82 -12.93 -13.84 0.71
CA LEU A 82 -14.02 -13.87 -0.29
C LEU A 82 -13.54 -13.40 -1.66
N ALA A 83 -12.65 -12.41 -1.69
CA ALA A 83 -12.04 -11.94 -2.93
C ALA A 83 -11.05 -12.96 -3.50
N THR A 84 -10.23 -13.58 -2.63
CA THR A 84 -9.33 -14.67 -3.03
C THR A 84 -10.11 -15.84 -3.63
N GLN A 85 -11.23 -16.24 -3.01
CA GLN A 85 -12.11 -17.31 -3.51
C GLN A 85 -12.67 -16.98 -4.90
N ALA A 86 -13.09 -15.72 -5.13
CA ALA A 86 -13.60 -15.32 -6.44
C ALA A 86 -12.54 -15.46 -7.55
N GLY A 87 -11.31 -15.06 -7.28
CA GLY A 87 -10.19 -15.25 -8.22
C GLY A 87 -9.82 -16.72 -8.41
N TYR A 88 -9.77 -17.49 -7.32
CA TYR A 88 -9.54 -18.94 -7.37
C TYR A 88 -10.57 -19.65 -8.26
N ASP A 89 -11.85 -19.32 -8.13
CA ASP A 89 -12.92 -19.90 -8.96
C ASP A 89 -12.73 -19.61 -10.45
N MET A 90 -12.20 -18.44 -10.81
CA MET A 90 -11.89 -18.10 -12.20
C MET A 90 -10.68 -18.92 -12.71
N LEU A 91 -9.63 -19.04 -11.91
CA LEU A 91 -8.46 -19.88 -12.26
C LEU A 91 -8.85 -21.36 -12.42
N LYS A 92 -9.63 -21.89 -11.49
CA LYS A 92 -10.16 -23.26 -11.54
C LYS A 92 -11.02 -23.49 -12.78
N ALA A 93 -11.78 -22.51 -13.21
CA ALA A 93 -12.58 -22.56 -14.43
C ALA A 93 -11.77 -22.43 -15.72
N GLY A 94 -10.43 -22.37 -15.65
CA GLY A 94 -9.53 -22.25 -16.79
C GLY A 94 -9.33 -20.81 -17.29
N GLY A 95 -9.64 -19.80 -16.46
CA GLY A 95 -9.33 -18.40 -16.70
C GLY A 95 -7.85 -18.09 -16.58
N THR A 96 -7.46 -16.93 -17.09
CA THR A 96 -6.12 -16.35 -16.97
C THR A 96 -5.96 -15.57 -15.64
N ALA A 97 -4.72 -15.15 -15.34
CA ALA A 97 -4.44 -14.28 -14.21
C ALA A 97 -5.24 -12.96 -14.29
N ILE A 98 -5.48 -12.44 -15.50
CA ILE A 98 -6.34 -11.25 -15.72
C ILE A 98 -7.79 -11.52 -15.33
N ASP A 99 -8.35 -12.67 -15.75
CA ASP A 99 -9.73 -13.04 -15.41
C ASP A 99 -9.91 -13.11 -13.89
N ALA A 100 -8.95 -13.74 -13.20
CA ALA A 100 -8.95 -13.87 -11.76
C ALA A 100 -8.82 -12.49 -11.05
N ALA A 101 -7.91 -11.63 -11.52
CA ALA A 101 -7.72 -10.29 -10.96
C ALA A 101 -9.00 -9.44 -11.05
N ILE A 102 -9.75 -9.52 -12.16
CA ILE A 102 -11.01 -8.80 -12.33
C ILE A 102 -12.06 -9.30 -11.32
N ALA A 103 -12.25 -10.61 -11.21
CA ALA A 103 -13.23 -11.16 -10.26
C ALA A 103 -12.88 -10.80 -8.81
N THR A 104 -11.60 -10.88 -8.46
CA THR A 104 -11.07 -10.48 -7.14
C THR A 104 -11.32 -9.00 -6.87
N GLN A 105 -10.98 -8.11 -7.81
CA GLN A 105 -11.19 -6.67 -7.67
C GLN A 105 -12.67 -6.30 -7.49
N MET A 106 -13.57 -6.94 -8.20
CA MET A 106 -15.01 -6.67 -8.05
C MET A 106 -15.52 -7.08 -6.68
N VAL A 107 -14.98 -8.16 -6.08
CA VAL A 107 -15.34 -8.57 -4.72
C VAL A 107 -14.68 -7.66 -3.68
N LEU A 108 -13.43 -7.24 -3.86
CA LEU A 108 -12.76 -6.27 -2.96
C LEU A 108 -13.56 -4.97 -2.84
N ALA A 109 -14.20 -4.49 -3.90
CA ALA A 109 -15.06 -3.30 -3.86
C ALA A 109 -16.25 -3.42 -2.88
N LEU A 110 -16.60 -4.64 -2.48
CA LEU A 110 -17.64 -4.95 -1.48
C LEU A 110 -17.06 -5.16 -0.09
N VAL A 111 -16.03 -6.03 0.00
CA VAL A 111 -15.55 -6.56 1.28
C VAL A 111 -14.41 -5.76 1.88
N GLU A 112 -13.72 -4.96 1.06
CA GLU A 112 -12.71 -3.96 1.47
C GLU A 112 -13.02 -2.55 0.91
N PRO A 113 -14.25 -2.03 1.08
CA PRO A 113 -14.65 -0.75 0.49
C PRO A 113 -13.89 0.45 1.06
N GLN A 114 -13.19 0.26 2.18
CA GLN A 114 -12.31 1.27 2.78
C GLN A 114 -10.96 1.36 2.07
N SER A 115 -10.53 0.32 1.35
CA SER A 115 -9.19 0.24 0.80
C SER A 115 -9.15 0.38 -0.72
N SER A 116 -10.13 -0.20 -1.44
CA SER A 116 -10.13 -0.21 -2.90
C SER A 116 -11.54 -0.35 -3.48
N GLY A 117 -11.70 -0.09 -4.77
CA GLY A 117 -12.99 -0.25 -5.43
C GLY A 117 -13.04 0.34 -6.83
N ILE A 118 -14.22 0.18 -7.48
CA ILE A 118 -14.44 0.68 -8.85
C ILE A 118 -14.44 2.20 -8.96
N GLY A 119 -14.52 2.92 -7.84
CA GLY A 119 -14.39 4.38 -7.77
C GLY A 119 -12.96 4.87 -7.62
N GLY A 120 -11.96 4.00 -7.72
CA GLY A 120 -10.54 4.26 -7.57
C GLY A 120 -9.69 3.88 -8.78
N GLY A 121 -8.40 3.63 -8.53
CA GLY A 121 -7.42 3.23 -9.53
C GLY A 121 -6.55 2.05 -9.10
N ALA A 122 -5.65 1.67 -9.98
CA ALA A 122 -4.71 0.58 -9.72
C ALA A 122 -3.48 0.69 -10.62
N PHE A 123 -2.41 0.02 -10.19
CA PHE A 123 -1.28 -0.37 -11.02
C PHE A 123 -1.16 -1.89 -11.07
N MET A 124 -0.85 -2.42 -12.24
CA MET A 124 -0.74 -3.85 -12.43
C MET A 124 0.45 -4.18 -13.33
N LEU A 125 1.31 -5.05 -12.85
CA LEU A 125 2.29 -5.75 -13.70
C LEU A 125 1.72 -7.07 -14.14
N TYR A 126 1.83 -7.36 -15.41
CA TYR A 126 1.37 -8.59 -16.02
C TYR A 126 2.44 -9.17 -16.93
N PHE A 127 2.80 -10.43 -16.68
CA PHE A 127 3.67 -11.24 -17.53
C PHE A 127 2.83 -12.26 -18.28
N ASP A 128 2.83 -12.19 -19.61
CA ASP A 128 2.02 -13.04 -20.49
C ASP A 128 2.67 -14.41 -20.83
N GLY A 129 3.78 -14.74 -20.18
CA GLY A 129 4.63 -15.89 -20.48
C GLY A 129 5.83 -15.55 -21.38
N LYS A 130 5.89 -14.34 -21.95
CA LYS A 130 6.95 -13.87 -22.85
C LYS A 130 7.47 -12.49 -22.47
N ALA A 131 6.57 -11.55 -22.22
CA ALA A 131 6.89 -10.15 -21.92
C ALA A 131 6.10 -9.64 -20.73
N THR A 132 6.69 -8.67 -20.00
CA THR A 132 6.02 -7.98 -18.91
C THR A 132 5.46 -6.65 -19.42
N GLN A 133 4.23 -6.35 -19.05
CA GLN A 133 3.53 -5.10 -19.32
C GLN A 133 3.14 -4.43 -18.00
N ALA A 134 3.22 -3.09 -17.95
CA ALA A 134 2.81 -2.29 -16.80
C ALA A 134 1.52 -1.54 -17.15
N TYR A 135 0.41 -1.94 -16.55
CA TYR A 135 -0.90 -1.31 -16.74
C TYR A 135 -1.10 -0.19 -15.72
N ASP A 136 -1.33 1.02 -16.22
CA ASP A 136 -1.54 2.25 -15.44
C ASP A 136 -3.02 2.65 -15.50
N GLY A 137 -3.75 2.30 -14.45
CA GLY A 137 -5.12 2.72 -14.19
C GLY A 137 -5.22 3.80 -13.11
N ARG A 138 -4.15 4.61 -12.94
CA ARG A 138 -4.11 5.71 -11.97
C ARG A 138 -5.12 6.78 -12.33
N GLU A 139 -5.73 7.39 -11.34
CA GLU A 139 -6.65 8.50 -11.50
C GLU A 139 -5.98 9.71 -12.13
N THR A 140 -6.75 10.51 -12.87
CA THR A 140 -6.29 11.77 -13.43
C THR A 140 -6.97 12.95 -12.77
N ALA A 141 -6.25 14.05 -12.63
CA ALA A 141 -6.85 15.33 -12.23
C ALA A 141 -7.88 15.77 -13.30
N PRO A 142 -9.02 16.34 -12.90
CA PRO A 142 -9.98 16.94 -13.83
C PRO A 142 -9.32 17.99 -14.74
N ALA A 143 -9.82 18.15 -15.97
CA ALA A 143 -9.33 19.17 -16.91
C ALA A 143 -9.45 20.61 -16.37
N ALA A 144 -10.36 20.85 -15.44
CA ALA A 144 -10.52 22.14 -14.78
C ALA A 144 -9.63 22.34 -13.55
N ALA A 145 -8.85 21.33 -13.14
CA ALA A 145 -7.95 21.45 -11.98
C ALA A 145 -6.76 22.36 -12.30
N THR A 146 -6.31 23.10 -11.31
CA THR A 146 -5.12 23.93 -11.40
C THR A 146 -4.16 23.58 -10.27
N GLU A 147 -2.94 24.10 -10.32
CA GLU A 147 -1.95 23.94 -9.25
C GLU A 147 -2.39 24.49 -7.89
N ARG A 148 -3.48 25.28 -7.86
CA ARG A 148 -4.09 25.84 -6.65
C ARG A 148 -5.24 24.97 -6.10
N LEU A 149 -5.45 23.76 -6.60
CA LEU A 149 -6.57 22.89 -6.20
C LEU A 149 -6.68 22.75 -4.68
N PHE A 150 -5.55 22.61 -3.97
CA PHE A 150 -5.48 22.44 -2.53
C PHE A 150 -5.05 23.68 -1.76
N TYR A 151 -5.28 24.88 -2.33
CA TYR A 151 -5.10 26.13 -1.60
C TYR A 151 -6.44 26.61 -1.03
N GLY A 152 -6.40 27.01 0.25
CA GLY A 152 -7.54 27.59 0.94
C GLY A 152 -7.81 29.06 0.54
N PRO A 153 -8.85 29.68 1.10
CA PRO A 153 -9.22 31.08 0.81
C PRO A 153 -8.11 32.08 1.18
N THR A 154 -7.25 31.75 2.15
CA THR A 154 -6.11 32.58 2.59
C THR A 154 -4.91 32.51 1.64
N GLY A 155 -4.98 31.67 0.59
CA GLY A 155 -3.85 31.44 -0.33
C GLY A 155 -2.77 30.52 0.24
N GLN A 156 -3.03 29.87 1.36
CA GLN A 156 -2.16 28.84 1.94
C GLN A 156 -2.66 27.43 1.58
N PRO A 157 -1.78 26.42 1.54
CA PRO A 157 -2.20 25.01 1.42
C PRO A 157 -3.20 24.64 2.53
N MET A 158 -4.23 23.89 2.16
CA MET A 158 -5.24 23.35 3.09
C MET A 158 -4.61 22.34 4.03
N SER A 159 -5.25 22.10 5.18
CA SER A 159 -4.92 20.92 5.98
C SER A 159 -5.34 19.64 5.23
N PHE A 160 -4.69 18.51 5.56
CA PHE A 160 -4.88 17.28 4.78
C PHE A 160 -6.34 16.85 4.68
N TYR A 161 -7.05 16.72 5.81
CA TYR A 161 -8.45 16.26 5.80
C TYR A 161 -9.46 17.29 5.24
N GLU A 162 -9.13 18.57 5.24
CA GLU A 162 -9.89 19.55 4.46
C GLU A 162 -9.78 19.28 2.95
N GLY A 163 -8.61 18.83 2.51
CA GLY A 163 -8.41 18.37 1.13
C GLY A 163 -9.12 17.06 0.82
N VAL A 164 -9.05 16.06 1.72
CA VAL A 164 -9.54 14.69 1.54
C VAL A 164 -11.05 14.60 1.45
N VAL A 165 -11.77 15.13 2.45
CA VAL A 165 -13.21 14.89 2.61
C VAL A 165 -14.02 15.73 1.64
N GLY A 166 -14.72 15.08 0.71
CA GLY A 166 -15.57 15.74 -0.28
C GLY A 166 -15.13 15.58 -1.72
N GLY A 167 -15.72 16.38 -2.60
CA GLY A 167 -15.55 16.24 -4.05
C GLY A 167 -14.19 16.69 -4.59
N ARG A 168 -13.52 17.61 -3.90
CA ARG A 168 -12.26 18.24 -4.35
C ARG A 168 -11.14 17.22 -4.62
N SER A 169 -11.05 16.21 -3.78
CA SER A 169 -10.02 15.18 -3.81
C SER A 169 -10.26 14.08 -4.87
N VAL A 170 -11.45 14.04 -5.47
CA VAL A 170 -11.85 12.94 -6.36
C VAL A 170 -11.19 13.09 -7.72
N GLY A 171 -10.27 12.17 -8.04
CA GLY A 171 -9.72 11.98 -9.38
C GLY A 171 -10.63 11.12 -10.26
N THR A 172 -10.42 11.19 -11.57
CA THR A 172 -11.15 10.35 -12.53
C THR A 172 -10.81 8.88 -12.30
N PRO A 173 -11.75 8.01 -11.90
CA PRO A 173 -11.46 6.61 -11.61
C PRO A 173 -10.90 5.86 -12.82
N GLY A 174 -9.90 5.00 -12.60
CA GLY A 174 -9.19 4.35 -13.70
C GLY A 174 -9.26 2.82 -13.73
N VAL A 175 -9.56 2.18 -12.58
CA VAL A 175 -9.44 0.72 -12.45
C VAL A 175 -10.25 -0.06 -13.49
N LEU A 176 -11.51 0.32 -13.75
CA LEU A 176 -12.35 -0.41 -14.71
C LEU A 176 -11.84 -0.28 -16.16
N ARG A 177 -11.31 0.89 -16.58
CA ARG A 177 -10.68 1.06 -17.90
C ARG A 177 -9.43 0.21 -18.04
N MET A 178 -8.62 0.16 -16.98
CA MET A 178 -7.41 -0.66 -16.98
C MET A 178 -7.74 -2.15 -17.11
N LEU A 179 -8.68 -2.63 -16.32
CA LEU A 179 -9.11 -4.03 -16.35
C LEU A 179 -9.80 -4.42 -17.66
N ASP A 180 -10.61 -3.53 -18.25
CA ASP A 180 -11.22 -3.74 -19.57
C ASP A 180 -10.16 -3.83 -20.67
N ALA A 181 -9.15 -2.96 -20.64
CA ALA A 181 -8.04 -3.01 -21.60
C ALA A 181 -7.23 -4.31 -21.48
N ALA A 182 -6.90 -4.71 -20.25
CA ALA A 182 -6.18 -5.94 -19.97
C ALA A 182 -7.00 -7.20 -20.36
N HIS A 183 -8.31 -7.21 -20.07
CA HIS A 183 -9.18 -8.32 -20.44
C HIS A 183 -9.31 -8.49 -21.95
N ARG A 184 -9.45 -7.39 -22.70
CA ARG A 184 -9.49 -7.46 -24.19
C ARG A 184 -8.22 -8.04 -24.79
N ALA A 185 -7.07 -7.79 -24.15
CA ALA A 185 -5.78 -8.29 -24.63
C ALA A 185 -5.49 -9.72 -24.19
N HIS A 186 -5.88 -10.11 -22.98
CA HIS A 186 -5.38 -11.32 -22.32
C HIS A 186 -6.46 -12.14 -21.60
N GLY A 187 -7.71 -11.67 -21.53
CA GLY A 187 -8.81 -12.40 -20.91
C GLY A 187 -9.22 -13.63 -21.74
N LYS A 188 -9.65 -14.67 -21.06
CA LYS A 188 -10.11 -15.93 -21.67
C LYS A 188 -11.56 -16.24 -21.33
N LEU A 189 -12.00 -15.93 -20.11
CA LEU A 189 -13.38 -16.12 -19.72
C LEU A 189 -14.25 -14.93 -20.17
N PRO A 190 -15.53 -15.14 -20.47
CA PRO A 190 -16.42 -14.06 -20.82
C PRO A 190 -16.45 -12.97 -19.74
N TRP A 191 -16.28 -11.71 -20.12
CA TRP A 191 -16.28 -10.53 -19.23
C TRP A 191 -17.41 -10.57 -18.21
N ARG A 192 -18.64 -10.83 -18.65
CA ARG A 192 -19.83 -10.91 -17.79
C ARG A 192 -19.69 -11.93 -16.66
N ARG A 193 -18.98 -13.03 -16.88
CA ARG A 193 -18.77 -14.09 -15.88
C ARG A 193 -17.95 -13.59 -14.69
N LEU A 194 -16.98 -12.71 -14.91
CA LEU A 194 -16.04 -12.23 -13.92
C LEU A 194 -16.71 -11.36 -12.84
N PHE A 195 -17.86 -10.79 -13.13
CA PHE A 195 -18.63 -9.96 -12.19
C PHE A 195 -19.60 -10.79 -11.32
N GLN A 196 -19.91 -12.01 -11.69
CA GLN A 196 -20.94 -12.82 -11.02
C GLN A 196 -20.66 -13.10 -9.54
N PRO A 197 -19.42 -13.37 -9.07
CA PRO A 197 -19.15 -13.53 -7.65
C PRO A 197 -19.55 -12.28 -6.84
N ALA A 198 -19.13 -11.11 -7.27
CA ALA A 198 -19.42 -9.83 -6.60
C ALA A 198 -20.91 -9.49 -6.65
N ILE A 199 -21.59 -9.71 -7.79
CA ILE A 199 -23.05 -9.48 -7.91
C ILE A 199 -23.81 -10.35 -6.91
N ARG A 200 -23.49 -11.65 -6.83
CA ARG A 200 -24.14 -12.57 -5.87
C ARG A 200 -23.90 -12.16 -4.42
N LEU A 201 -22.67 -11.77 -4.06
CA LEU A 201 -22.36 -11.29 -2.71
C LEU A 201 -23.09 -9.97 -2.39
N ALA A 202 -23.16 -9.04 -3.33
CA ALA A 202 -23.87 -7.79 -3.14
C ALA A 202 -25.39 -7.99 -2.90
N GLU A 203 -25.99 -8.99 -3.54
CA GLU A 203 -27.43 -9.29 -3.40
C GLU A 203 -27.75 -10.13 -2.18
N ARG A 204 -27.00 -11.21 -1.98
CA ARG A 204 -27.25 -12.14 -0.86
C ARG A 204 -26.73 -11.58 0.45
N GLY A 205 -25.70 -10.74 0.38
CA GLY A 205 -24.98 -10.19 1.51
C GLY A 205 -23.68 -10.94 1.80
N PHE A 206 -22.81 -10.26 2.49
CA PHE A 206 -21.57 -10.78 3.07
C PHE A 206 -21.47 -10.35 4.53
N THR A 207 -20.74 -11.09 5.32
CA THR A 207 -20.54 -10.79 6.74
C THR A 207 -19.49 -9.69 6.89
N ILE A 208 -19.82 -8.61 7.63
CA ILE A 208 -18.85 -7.57 8.00
C ILE A 208 -17.75 -8.22 8.83
N SER A 209 -16.52 -8.07 8.37
CA SER A 209 -15.35 -8.59 9.08
C SER A 209 -15.02 -7.73 10.32
N PRO A 210 -14.26 -8.25 11.29
CA PRO A 210 -13.77 -7.46 12.43
C PRO A 210 -13.00 -6.21 11.99
N ARG A 211 -12.18 -6.33 10.92
CA ARG A 211 -11.42 -5.22 10.36
C ARG A 211 -12.32 -4.14 9.78
N LEU A 212 -13.26 -4.51 8.93
CA LEU A 212 -14.20 -3.55 8.33
C LEU A 212 -15.04 -2.84 9.41
N ALA A 213 -15.54 -3.58 10.41
CA ALA A 213 -16.30 -3.00 11.53
C ALA A 213 -15.48 -1.98 12.32
N MET A 214 -14.22 -2.31 12.64
CA MET A 214 -13.30 -1.43 13.34
C MET A 214 -13.03 -0.14 12.54
N LEU A 215 -12.81 -0.24 11.23
CA LEU A 215 -12.53 0.91 10.38
C LEU A 215 -13.76 1.81 10.20
N ILE A 216 -14.97 1.24 10.10
CA ILE A 216 -16.22 2.01 10.11
C ILE A 216 -16.38 2.78 11.43
N ALA A 217 -16.08 2.13 12.56
CA ALA A 217 -16.21 2.75 13.88
C ALA A 217 -15.22 3.90 14.11
N ASN A 218 -14.01 3.79 13.56
CA ASN A 218 -12.94 4.76 13.76
C ASN A 218 -13.00 5.93 12.78
N ASP A 219 -13.73 5.84 11.65
CA ASP A 219 -13.81 6.94 10.69
C ASP A 219 -14.73 8.06 11.20
N ARG A 220 -14.16 9.27 11.28
CA ARG A 220 -14.85 10.45 11.83
C ARG A 220 -15.82 11.10 10.85
N TYR A 221 -15.63 10.89 9.55
CA TYR A 221 -16.29 11.64 8.48
C TYR A 221 -17.29 10.81 7.67
N LEU A 222 -17.13 9.48 7.64
CA LEU A 222 -17.93 8.58 6.81
C LEU A 222 -19.43 8.73 7.03
N LYS A 223 -19.87 8.91 8.28
CA LYS A 223 -21.29 9.10 8.65
C LYS A 223 -21.90 10.41 8.15
N ASN A 224 -21.08 11.37 7.68
CA ASN A 224 -21.55 12.65 7.17
C ASN A 224 -22.13 12.54 5.76
N ASP A 225 -21.74 11.52 4.99
CA ASP A 225 -22.36 11.22 3.71
C ASP A 225 -23.65 10.41 3.92
N PRO A 226 -24.81 10.90 3.45
CA PRO A 226 -26.10 10.22 3.70
C PRO A 226 -26.15 8.78 3.16
N ALA A 227 -25.52 8.50 2.00
CA ALA A 227 -25.53 7.16 1.42
C ALA A 227 -24.60 6.22 2.19
N ALA A 228 -23.40 6.67 2.59
CA ALA A 228 -22.49 5.89 3.42
C ALA A 228 -23.07 5.65 4.81
N ARG A 229 -23.72 6.65 5.40
CA ARG A 229 -24.42 6.50 6.69
C ARG A 229 -25.52 5.43 6.62
N ALA A 230 -26.36 5.46 5.61
CA ALA A 230 -27.43 4.47 5.44
C ALA A 230 -26.87 3.05 5.24
N TYR A 231 -25.70 2.93 4.63
CA TYR A 231 -25.07 1.65 4.32
C TYR A 231 -24.28 1.07 5.50
N PHE A 232 -23.42 1.86 6.15
CA PHE A 232 -22.47 1.40 7.16
C PHE A 232 -22.95 1.55 8.61
N TYR A 233 -24.00 2.30 8.86
CA TYR A 233 -24.48 2.58 10.21
C TYR A 233 -25.92 2.08 10.42
N ASN A 234 -26.29 1.87 11.68
CA ASN A 234 -27.63 1.59 12.13
C ASN A 234 -28.48 2.88 12.14
N ALA A 235 -29.80 2.75 12.31
CA ALA A 235 -30.71 3.88 12.33
C ALA A 235 -30.41 4.88 13.47
N ASP A 236 -29.89 4.38 14.61
CA ASP A 236 -29.45 5.18 15.75
C ASP A 236 -28.10 5.89 15.54
N GLY A 237 -27.44 5.68 14.39
CA GLY A 237 -26.16 6.26 14.05
C GLY A 237 -24.94 5.50 14.60
N THR A 238 -25.12 4.35 15.25
CA THR A 238 -24.03 3.47 15.65
C THR A 238 -23.48 2.71 14.44
N PRO A 239 -22.15 2.43 14.38
CA PRO A 239 -21.57 1.63 13.31
C PRO A 239 -22.10 0.20 13.35
N LYS A 240 -22.30 -0.41 12.18
CA LYS A 240 -22.68 -1.82 12.10
C LYS A 240 -21.54 -2.71 12.62
N ALA A 241 -21.88 -3.66 13.49
CA ALA A 241 -20.92 -4.53 14.14
C ALA A 241 -20.38 -5.63 13.21
N ALA A 242 -19.22 -6.18 13.56
CA ALA A 242 -18.69 -7.41 12.95
C ALA A 242 -19.73 -8.55 13.09
N GLY A 243 -19.82 -9.42 12.09
CA GLY A 243 -20.82 -10.48 12.05
C GLY A 243 -22.16 -10.06 11.40
N THR A 244 -22.43 -8.76 11.25
CA THR A 244 -23.63 -8.27 10.55
C THR A 244 -23.56 -8.63 9.05
N VAL A 245 -24.69 -9.13 8.50
CA VAL A 245 -24.79 -9.37 7.05
C VAL A 245 -25.13 -8.05 6.34
N LEU A 246 -24.24 -7.64 5.43
CA LEU A 246 -24.37 -6.40 4.68
C LEU A 246 -24.70 -6.69 3.21
N LYS A 247 -25.81 -6.15 2.72
CA LYS A 247 -26.27 -6.25 1.32
C LYS A 247 -26.07 -4.93 0.60
N ASN A 248 -25.71 -4.99 -0.69
CA ASN A 248 -25.47 -3.81 -1.52
C ASN A 248 -26.16 -3.92 -2.89
N PRO A 249 -27.51 -3.90 -2.95
CA PRO A 249 -28.23 -4.03 -4.23
C PRO A 249 -27.94 -2.89 -5.22
N ALA A 250 -27.57 -1.71 -4.71
CA ALA A 250 -27.18 -0.58 -5.54
C ALA A 250 -25.89 -0.87 -6.33
N LEU A 251 -24.86 -1.41 -5.66
CA LEU A 251 -23.64 -1.83 -6.32
C LEU A 251 -23.86 -3.04 -7.24
N ALA A 252 -24.70 -4.00 -6.85
CA ALA A 252 -25.08 -5.11 -7.74
C ALA A 252 -25.65 -4.62 -9.08
N THR A 253 -26.49 -3.57 -9.03
CA THR A 253 -27.03 -2.94 -10.25
C THR A 253 -25.95 -2.31 -11.12
N VAL A 254 -24.98 -1.61 -10.53
CA VAL A 254 -23.83 -1.04 -11.25
C VAL A 254 -22.99 -2.15 -11.89
N LEU A 255 -22.65 -3.18 -11.11
CA LEU A 255 -21.84 -4.30 -11.59
C LEU A 255 -22.52 -5.06 -12.74
N ARG A 256 -23.86 -5.25 -12.72
CA ARG A 256 -24.59 -5.82 -13.86
C ARG A 256 -24.48 -4.94 -15.10
N GLN A 257 -24.69 -3.63 -14.97
CA GLN A 257 -24.56 -2.71 -16.10
C GLN A 257 -23.19 -2.76 -16.74
N VAL A 258 -22.14 -2.82 -15.91
CA VAL A 258 -20.74 -2.95 -16.40
C VAL A 258 -20.49 -4.34 -17.00
N ALA A 259 -21.03 -5.39 -16.40
CA ALA A 259 -20.93 -6.77 -16.90
C ALA A 259 -21.59 -6.93 -18.28
N ASP A 260 -22.75 -6.30 -18.49
CA ASP A 260 -23.57 -6.45 -19.70
C ASP A 260 -23.14 -5.52 -20.83
N ARG A 261 -22.64 -4.31 -20.50
CA ARG A 261 -22.35 -3.22 -21.47
C ARG A 261 -20.88 -2.83 -21.54
N GLY A 262 -20.00 -3.55 -20.82
CA GLY A 262 -18.57 -3.23 -20.70
C GLY A 262 -18.29 -2.01 -19.82
N ALA A 263 -17.02 -1.67 -19.66
CA ALA A 263 -16.57 -0.55 -18.82
C ALA A 263 -17.21 0.80 -19.22
N ASN A 264 -17.57 0.98 -20.49
CA ASN A 264 -18.23 2.20 -20.96
C ASN A 264 -19.50 2.57 -20.15
N ALA A 265 -20.22 1.59 -19.60
CA ALA A 265 -21.41 1.84 -18.79
C ALA A 265 -21.11 2.66 -17.51
N PHE A 266 -19.88 2.55 -16.98
CA PHE A 266 -19.42 3.32 -15.83
C PHE A 266 -19.05 4.76 -16.20
N TYR A 267 -18.33 4.94 -17.32
CA TYR A 267 -17.76 6.22 -17.72
C TYR A 267 -18.74 7.12 -18.49
N ASN A 268 -19.89 6.59 -18.87
CA ASN A 268 -20.91 7.30 -19.62
C ASN A 268 -22.31 7.03 -19.04
N GLY A 269 -23.27 7.86 -19.39
CA GLY A 269 -24.68 7.65 -19.01
C GLY A 269 -25.01 7.97 -17.55
N ALA A 270 -25.87 7.17 -16.91
CA ALA A 270 -26.45 7.49 -15.62
C ALA A 270 -25.42 7.38 -14.47
N ILE A 271 -24.53 6.37 -14.50
CA ILE A 271 -23.51 6.19 -13.45
C ILE A 271 -22.56 7.39 -13.45
N ALA A 272 -22.06 7.79 -14.62
CA ALA A 272 -21.19 8.96 -14.75
C ALA A 272 -21.87 10.26 -14.28
N ARG A 273 -23.14 10.46 -14.63
CA ARG A 273 -23.91 11.63 -14.16
C ARG A 273 -24.01 11.69 -12.64
N ASP A 274 -24.26 10.55 -11.99
CA ASP A 274 -24.39 10.51 -10.54
C ASP A 274 -23.04 10.71 -9.84
N ILE A 275 -21.94 10.18 -10.40
CA ILE A 275 -20.57 10.46 -9.90
C ILE A 275 -20.30 11.97 -9.95
N VAL A 276 -20.49 12.59 -11.10
CA VAL A 276 -20.24 14.03 -11.29
C VAL A 276 -21.14 14.87 -10.39
N ALA A 277 -22.43 14.53 -10.28
CA ALA A 277 -23.37 15.21 -9.39
C ALA A 277 -22.92 15.13 -7.92
N LYS A 278 -22.50 13.94 -7.45
CA LYS A 278 -22.02 13.72 -6.09
C LYS A 278 -20.78 14.55 -5.79
N VAL A 279 -19.83 14.57 -6.70
CA VAL A 279 -18.56 15.31 -6.57
C VAL A 279 -18.80 16.82 -6.58
N ARG A 280 -19.56 17.33 -7.54
CA ARG A 280 -19.75 18.78 -7.74
C ARG A 280 -20.72 19.43 -6.76
N LYS A 281 -21.65 18.66 -6.20
CA LYS A 281 -22.67 19.18 -5.27
C LYS A 281 -22.32 18.98 -3.80
N HIS A 282 -21.08 18.61 -3.46
CA HIS A 282 -20.68 18.51 -2.05
C HIS A 282 -20.78 19.91 -1.40
N PRO A 283 -21.49 20.01 -0.23
CA PRO A 283 -21.89 21.31 0.30
C PRO A 283 -20.73 22.22 0.73
N SER A 284 -19.66 21.64 1.26
CA SER A 284 -18.52 22.39 1.82
C SER A 284 -17.25 22.27 0.98
N ASN A 285 -17.06 21.18 0.22
CA ASN A 285 -15.84 20.91 -0.53
C ASN A 285 -16.15 20.32 -1.92
N PRO A 286 -16.80 21.07 -2.83
CA PRO A 286 -17.13 20.60 -4.16
C PRO A 286 -15.88 20.34 -5.01
N GLY A 287 -15.95 19.31 -5.87
CA GLY A 287 -14.88 18.96 -6.80
C GLY A 287 -15.13 19.48 -8.22
N LEU A 288 -14.14 19.24 -9.08
CA LEU A 288 -14.11 19.75 -10.45
C LEU A 288 -14.42 18.70 -11.53
N LEU A 289 -14.58 17.41 -11.14
CA LEU A 289 -14.80 16.31 -12.07
C LEU A 289 -15.99 16.57 -12.99
N SER A 290 -15.83 16.29 -14.28
CA SER A 290 -16.83 16.48 -15.32
C SER A 290 -17.15 15.18 -16.04
N LEU A 291 -18.29 15.15 -16.77
CA LEU A 291 -18.64 14.03 -17.63
C LEU A 291 -17.59 13.80 -18.73
N GLN A 292 -16.94 14.87 -19.17
CA GLN A 292 -15.91 14.80 -20.22
C GLN A 292 -14.63 14.15 -19.68
N ASP A 293 -14.24 14.42 -18.42
CA ASP A 293 -13.10 13.76 -17.78
C ASP A 293 -13.32 12.25 -17.71
N LEU A 294 -14.51 11.81 -17.29
CA LEU A 294 -14.89 10.40 -17.26
C LEU A 294 -14.88 9.79 -18.68
N ALA A 295 -15.55 10.40 -19.63
CA ALA A 295 -15.69 9.86 -21.00
C ALA A 295 -14.33 9.74 -21.73
N ARG A 296 -13.40 10.66 -21.48
CA ARG A 296 -12.08 10.71 -22.12
C ARG A 296 -11.00 9.92 -21.41
N TYR A 297 -11.27 9.44 -20.18
CA TYR A 297 -10.25 8.71 -19.44
C TYR A 297 -9.78 7.47 -20.20
N GLN A 298 -8.47 7.30 -20.26
CA GLN A 298 -7.79 6.14 -20.84
C GLN A 298 -6.74 5.61 -19.87
N ALA A 299 -6.77 4.33 -19.61
CA ALA A 299 -5.66 3.64 -18.96
C ALA A 299 -4.46 3.58 -19.93
N LYS A 300 -3.25 3.52 -19.38
CA LYS A 300 -2.02 3.42 -20.17
C LYS A 300 -1.36 2.06 -20.00
N VAL A 301 -0.68 1.60 -21.03
CA VAL A 301 0.27 0.49 -20.95
C VAL A 301 1.66 1.10 -21.08
N ARG A 302 2.51 0.86 -20.08
CA ARG A 302 3.87 1.40 -19.99
C ARG A 302 4.88 0.26 -20.07
N ALA A 303 6.11 0.56 -20.43
CA ALA A 303 7.22 -0.37 -20.24
C ALA A 303 7.47 -0.56 -18.74
N PRO A 304 7.63 -1.80 -18.21
CA PRO A 304 7.96 -2.01 -16.82
C PRO A 304 9.36 -1.46 -16.51
N LEU A 305 9.60 -1.03 -15.27
CA LEU A 305 10.93 -0.69 -14.78
C LEU A 305 11.57 -1.96 -14.25
N CYS A 306 12.56 -2.49 -14.99
CA CYS A 306 13.26 -3.70 -14.59
C CYS A 306 14.72 -3.38 -14.24
N ALA A 307 15.18 -3.85 -13.10
CA ALA A 307 16.55 -3.71 -12.62
C ALA A 307 17.13 -5.06 -12.23
N ASP A 308 18.43 -5.22 -12.51
CA ASP A 308 19.18 -6.39 -12.09
C ASP A 308 19.49 -6.30 -10.59
N TYR A 309 19.24 -7.38 -9.88
CA TYR A 309 19.66 -7.57 -8.49
C TYR A 309 20.19 -8.99 -8.30
N ARG A 310 21.49 -9.12 -8.01
CA ARG A 310 22.17 -10.42 -7.88
C ARG A 310 21.87 -11.34 -9.08
N ARG A 311 21.25 -12.51 -8.84
CA ARG A 311 20.83 -13.47 -9.88
C ARG A 311 19.41 -13.24 -10.40
N SER A 312 18.76 -12.19 -9.95
CA SER A 312 17.38 -11.86 -10.29
C SER A 312 17.27 -10.61 -11.15
N VAL A 313 16.16 -10.50 -11.87
CA VAL A 313 15.66 -9.27 -12.46
C VAL A 313 14.38 -8.91 -11.71
N VAL A 314 14.36 -7.75 -11.07
CA VAL A 314 13.20 -7.21 -10.36
C VAL A 314 12.52 -6.20 -11.27
N CYS A 315 11.27 -6.45 -11.62
CA CYS A 315 10.47 -5.59 -12.48
C CYS A 315 9.32 -4.98 -11.65
N GLY A 316 9.29 -3.65 -11.57
CA GLY A 316 8.31 -2.87 -10.84
C GLY A 316 7.53 -1.90 -11.73
N MET A 317 6.51 -1.28 -11.13
CA MET A 317 5.72 -0.25 -11.81
C MET A 317 6.56 1.01 -12.04
N PRO A 318 6.62 1.54 -13.29
CA PRO A 318 7.31 2.79 -13.57
C PRO A 318 6.51 4.00 -13.08
N PRO A 319 7.09 5.22 -13.07
CA PRO A 319 6.33 6.43 -12.81
C PRO A 319 5.06 6.56 -13.70
N PRO A 320 3.95 7.06 -13.14
CA PRO A 320 3.80 7.87 -11.92
C PRO A 320 3.86 7.08 -10.61
N SER A 321 4.02 5.75 -10.62
CA SER A 321 4.42 5.06 -9.41
C SER A 321 5.89 5.36 -9.09
N SER A 322 6.18 5.59 -7.84
CA SER A 322 7.55 5.73 -7.33
C SER A 322 8.10 4.40 -6.78
N GLY A 323 7.23 3.38 -6.67
CA GLY A 323 7.56 2.15 -5.99
C GLY A 323 8.68 1.37 -6.65
N GLY A 324 8.49 0.97 -7.91
CA GLY A 324 9.50 0.21 -8.64
C GLY A 324 10.85 0.95 -8.73
N LEU A 325 10.82 2.29 -8.90
CA LEU A 325 12.05 3.08 -8.92
C LEU A 325 12.78 3.10 -7.57
N ALA A 326 12.05 3.40 -6.48
CA ALA A 326 12.67 3.48 -5.17
C ALA A 326 13.18 2.11 -4.69
N ILE A 327 12.45 1.03 -4.95
CA ILE A 327 12.89 -0.34 -4.67
C ILE A 327 14.14 -0.69 -5.47
N ALA A 328 14.17 -0.38 -6.77
CA ALA A 328 15.36 -0.60 -7.61
C ALA A 328 16.58 0.18 -7.09
N GLN A 329 16.38 1.44 -6.63
CA GLN A 329 17.44 2.23 -6.01
C GLN A 329 17.91 1.62 -4.68
N MET A 330 16.99 1.23 -3.79
CA MET A 330 17.36 0.58 -2.52
C MET A 330 18.16 -0.69 -2.75
N LEU A 331 17.66 -1.61 -3.59
CA LEU A 331 18.34 -2.86 -3.90
C LEU A 331 19.70 -2.61 -4.57
N GLY A 332 19.77 -1.69 -5.52
CA GLY A 332 21.03 -1.36 -6.20
C GLY A 332 22.08 -0.73 -5.28
N MET A 333 21.68 0.12 -4.32
CA MET A 333 22.59 0.65 -3.29
C MET A 333 23.05 -0.45 -2.34
N LEU A 334 22.14 -1.34 -1.88
CA LEU A 334 22.50 -2.49 -1.06
C LEU A 334 23.47 -3.43 -1.80
N GLU A 335 23.25 -3.72 -3.08
CA GLU A 335 24.15 -4.54 -3.89
C GLU A 335 25.55 -3.91 -4.03
N ALA A 336 25.64 -2.58 -4.08
CA ALA A 336 26.91 -1.86 -4.23
C ALA A 336 27.74 -1.80 -2.94
N MET A 337 27.17 -2.13 -1.77
CA MET A 337 27.88 -2.12 -0.49
C MET A 337 28.54 -3.46 -0.20
N PRO A 338 29.89 -3.50 -0.02
CA PRO A 338 30.59 -4.73 0.37
C PRO A 338 30.05 -5.34 1.67
N ASP A 339 29.74 -4.50 2.65
CA ASP A 339 29.22 -4.92 3.95
C ASP A 339 27.86 -5.61 3.82
N TRP A 340 27.00 -5.15 2.92
CA TRP A 340 25.72 -5.84 2.66
C TRP A 340 25.96 -7.24 2.08
N GLN A 341 26.94 -7.41 1.22
CA GLN A 341 27.27 -8.72 0.66
C GLN A 341 27.76 -9.69 1.73
N GLN A 342 28.51 -9.22 2.71
CA GLN A 342 28.97 -10.02 3.85
C GLN A 342 27.86 -10.25 4.89
N ILE A 343 27.07 -9.23 5.16
CA ILE A 343 25.97 -9.24 6.13
C ILE A 343 24.71 -9.90 5.53
N GLY A 344 24.58 -9.94 4.21
CA GLY A 344 23.57 -10.78 3.53
C GLY A 344 23.68 -12.26 3.92
N ALA A 345 24.83 -12.69 4.47
CA ALA A 345 24.98 -13.97 5.15
C ALA A 345 24.41 -13.97 6.58
N GLN A 346 24.17 -12.82 7.19
CA GLN A 346 23.57 -12.72 8.52
C GLN A 346 22.04 -12.74 8.39
N LYS A 347 21.50 -13.93 8.47
CA LYS A 347 20.05 -14.14 8.48
C LYS A 347 19.40 -13.36 9.65
N PRO A 348 18.12 -12.98 9.51
CA PRO A 348 17.35 -12.44 10.60
C PRO A 348 17.48 -13.29 11.86
N VAL A 349 17.59 -12.64 12.99
CA VAL A 349 17.68 -13.31 14.29
C VAL A 349 16.29 -13.62 14.82
N ARG A 350 16.19 -14.66 15.64
CA ARG A 350 14.93 -15.01 16.28
C ARG A 350 14.73 -14.15 17.53
N ASN A 351 13.55 -13.59 17.67
CA ASN A 351 13.08 -12.92 18.88
C ASN A 351 11.88 -13.67 19.48
N GLU A 352 11.24 -13.12 20.50
CA GLU A 352 10.09 -13.74 21.19
C GLU A 352 8.86 -13.93 20.30
N VAL A 353 8.71 -13.11 19.27
CA VAL A 353 7.51 -13.07 18.40
C VAL A 353 7.78 -13.49 16.96
N GLY A 354 9.00 -13.95 16.63
CA GLY A 354 9.35 -14.40 15.27
C GLY A 354 10.79 -14.15 14.89
N TYR A 355 11.01 -13.49 13.77
CA TYR A 355 12.34 -13.11 13.27
C TYR A 355 12.41 -11.60 13.10
N GLU A 356 13.59 -11.02 13.30
CA GLU A 356 13.87 -9.62 13.05
C GLU A 356 15.26 -9.44 12.40
N PRO A 357 15.52 -8.37 11.63
CA PRO A 357 16.84 -8.11 11.09
C PRO A 357 17.83 -7.78 12.21
N THR A 358 19.12 -7.99 11.97
CA THR A 358 20.14 -7.45 12.88
C THR A 358 20.11 -5.92 12.86
N PRO A 359 20.53 -5.23 13.95
CA PRO A 359 20.57 -3.76 13.99
C PRO A 359 21.36 -3.15 12.82
N PHE A 360 22.44 -3.82 12.38
CA PHE A 360 23.25 -3.33 11.26
C PHE A 360 22.55 -3.51 9.92
N ALA A 361 21.89 -4.64 9.67
CA ALA A 361 21.10 -4.84 8.46
C ALA A 361 19.93 -3.84 8.38
N ALA A 362 19.25 -3.60 9.51
CA ALA A 362 18.16 -2.61 9.58
C ALA A 362 18.69 -1.17 9.36
N HIS A 363 19.90 -0.85 9.84
CA HIS A 363 20.57 0.42 9.59
C HIS A 363 20.81 0.61 8.09
N LEU A 364 21.54 -0.31 7.43
CA LEU A 364 21.88 -0.19 6.00
C LEU A 364 20.61 -0.10 5.13
N PHE A 365 19.60 -0.91 5.42
CA PHE A 365 18.32 -0.86 4.73
C PHE A 365 17.63 0.49 4.90
N SER A 366 17.59 1.04 6.13
CA SER A 366 16.95 2.32 6.41
C SER A 366 17.67 3.48 5.75
N GLU A 367 19.00 3.47 5.70
CA GLU A 367 19.80 4.50 5.05
C GLU A 367 19.66 4.47 3.52
N ALA A 368 19.61 3.26 2.92
CA ALA A 368 19.26 3.11 1.50
C ALA A 368 17.85 3.65 1.20
N GLY A 369 16.90 3.40 2.10
CA GLY A 369 15.56 3.98 2.04
C GLY A 369 15.58 5.50 2.04
N ARG A 370 16.33 6.15 2.97
CA ARG A 370 16.45 7.62 3.03
C ARG A 370 16.87 8.22 1.70
N LEU A 371 17.91 7.65 1.10
CA LEU A 371 18.45 8.12 -0.17
C LEU A 371 17.44 7.96 -1.32
N ALA A 372 16.75 6.81 -1.38
CA ALA A 372 15.74 6.56 -2.40
C ALA A 372 14.51 7.49 -2.25
N TYR A 373 14.06 7.73 -1.02
CA TYR A 373 12.95 8.66 -0.76
C TYR A 373 13.32 10.12 -1.01
N ALA A 374 14.58 10.52 -0.81
CA ALA A 374 15.06 11.85 -1.18
C ALA A 374 14.97 12.07 -2.70
N ASP A 375 15.45 11.12 -3.50
CA ASP A 375 15.34 11.18 -4.96
C ASP A 375 13.88 11.15 -5.42
N ARG A 376 13.05 10.30 -4.79
CA ARG A 376 11.62 10.21 -5.02
C ARG A 376 10.93 11.56 -4.83
N ALA A 377 11.20 12.23 -3.72
CA ALA A 377 10.57 13.51 -3.38
C ALA A 377 10.85 14.59 -4.43
N ARG A 378 12.03 14.59 -5.01
CA ARG A 378 12.46 15.60 -5.99
C ARG A 378 12.05 15.28 -7.41
N TYR A 379 12.21 14.04 -7.85
CA TYR A 379 12.18 13.72 -9.27
C TYR A 379 10.93 12.98 -9.74
N VAL A 380 10.22 12.26 -8.83
CA VAL A 380 9.15 11.36 -9.28
C VAL A 380 7.79 12.05 -9.33
N ALA A 381 7.23 12.07 -10.52
CA ALA A 381 5.87 12.54 -10.83
C ALA A 381 5.36 11.79 -12.08
N ASP A 382 4.22 12.20 -12.63
CA ASP A 382 3.74 11.71 -13.93
C ASP A 382 4.72 12.12 -15.04
N PRO A 383 5.39 11.14 -15.69
CA PRO A 383 6.42 11.42 -16.69
C PRO A 383 5.86 12.03 -17.99
N ASP A 384 4.55 11.97 -18.20
CA ASP A 384 3.90 12.62 -19.34
C ASP A 384 3.82 14.15 -19.16
N PHE A 385 4.11 14.67 -17.96
CA PHE A 385 4.06 16.09 -17.59
C PHE A 385 5.39 16.63 -17.09
N VAL A 386 6.16 15.81 -16.37
CA VAL A 386 7.46 16.18 -15.81
C VAL A 386 8.46 15.09 -16.14
N PRO A 387 9.37 15.34 -17.08
CA PRO A 387 10.37 14.35 -17.47
C PRO A 387 11.30 14.02 -16.30
N LEU A 388 11.65 12.76 -16.18
CA LEU A 388 12.70 12.30 -15.28
C LEU A 388 14.08 12.81 -15.77
N PRO A 389 15.10 12.88 -14.89
CA PRO A 389 16.48 13.14 -15.29
C PRO A 389 16.91 12.23 -16.45
N GLY A 390 17.47 12.81 -17.52
CA GLY A 390 17.83 12.07 -18.73
C GLY A 390 16.64 11.55 -19.57
N GLY A 391 15.41 11.97 -19.26
CA GLY A 391 14.21 11.60 -20.00
C GLY A 391 13.55 10.29 -19.59
N ASN A 392 14.21 9.46 -18.78
CA ASN A 392 13.68 8.18 -18.28
C ASN A 392 14.31 7.79 -16.93
N TRP A 393 13.91 6.65 -16.38
CA TRP A 393 14.41 6.18 -15.07
C TRP A 393 15.83 5.63 -15.08
N ALA A 394 16.46 5.40 -16.25
CA ALA A 394 17.77 4.74 -16.35
C ALA A 394 18.87 5.51 -15.58
N SER A 395 18.84 6.85 -15.62
CA SER A 395 19.83 7.67 -14.89
C SER A 395 19.72 7.55 -13.37
N LEU A 396 18.50 7.32 -12.86
CA LEU A 396 18.20 7.14 -11.44
C LEU A 396 18.50 5.71 -10.95
N THR A 397 18.59 4.73 -11.85
CA THR A 397 18.94 3.33 -11.57
C THR A 397 20.32 2.94 -12.12
N ASP A 398 21.08 3.91 -12.64
CA ASP A 398 22.44 3.69 -13.13
C ASP A 398 23.35 3.17 -12.01
N LYS A 399 24.14 2.13 -12.29
CA LYS A 399 24.97 1.46 -11.28
C LYS A 399 26.05 2.37 -10.70
N ALA A 400 26.62 3.26 -11.49
CA ALA A 400 27.63 4.20 -11.00
C ALA A 400 27.00 5.26 -10.10
N TYR A 401 25.81 5.76 -10.47
CA TYR A 401 25.02 6.65 -9.64
C TYR A 401 24.63 5.97 -8.31
N LEU A 402 24.10 4.76 -8.34
CA LEU A 402 23.72 4.03 -7.13
C LEU A 402 24.92 3.71 -6.23
N ALA A 403 26.07 3.35 -6.82
CA ALA A 403 27.30 3.17 -6.06
C ALA A 403 27.81 4.47 -5.42
N GLN A 404 27.64 5.62 -6.10
CA GLN A 404 27.94 6.93 -5.52
C GLN A 404 27.02 7.24 -4.34
N ARG A 405 25.72 6.97 -4.46
CA ARG A 405 24.74 7.14 -3.38
C ARG A 405 25.06 6.22 -2.19
N ALA A 406 25.39 4.96 -2.45
CA ALA A 406 25.75 3.98 -1.43
C ALA A 406 26.94 4.40 -0.57
N ARG A 407 27.94 5.10 -1.14
CA ARG A 407 29.09 5.63 -0.38
C ARG A 407 28.74 6.68 0.67
N LEU A 408 27.54 7.24 0.62
CA LEU A 408 27.05 8.18 1.65
C LEU A 408 26.58 7.44 2.91
N ILE A 409 26.35 6.14 2.83
CA ILE A 409 25.93 5.31 3.94
C ILE A 409 27.18 4.94 4.76
N GLY A 410 27.29 5.49 5.95
CA GLY A 410 28.36 5.20 6.92
C GLY A 410 27.88 4.31 8.05
N ASP A 411 28.63 4.27 9.15
CA ASP A 411 28.32 3.49 10.35
C ASP A 411 27.18 4.10 11.20
N THR A 412 26.90 5.38 10.98
CA THR A 412 25.86 6.13 11.71
C THR A 412 24.82 6.69 10.77
N SER A 413 23.62 6.93 11.29
CA SER A 413 22.50 7.50 10.52
C SER A 413 22.84 8.89 9.97
N MET A 414 22.54 9.10 8.68
CA MET A 414 22.64 10.43 8.06
C MET A 414 21.49 11.38 8.46
N GLY A 415 20.53 10.92 9.25
CA GLY A 415 19.36 11.70 9.66
C GLY A 415 18.41 11.96 8.49
N VAL A 416 18.62 13.02 7.71
CA VAL A 416 17.85 13.38 6.53
C VAL A 416 18.76 13.43 5.31
N ALA A 417 18.49 12.59 4.33
CA ALA A 417 19.21 12.55 3.07
C ALA A 417 18.75 13.67 2.12
N GLN A 418 19.70 14.17 1.32
CA GLN A 418 19.40 15.06 0.20
C GLN A 418 19.28 14.26 -1.10
N ALA A 419 18.42 14.72 -2.00
CA ALA A 419 18.32 14.14 -3.33
C ALA A 419 19.69 14.24 -4.04
N GLY A 420 20.06 13.19 -4.77
CA GLY A 420 21.27 13.17 -5.56
C GLY A 420 21.14 13.98 -6.84
N THR A 421 22.21 13.98 -7.63
CA THR A 421 22.24 14.62 -8.96
C THR A 421 22.53 13.56 -10.02
N PRO A 422 21.51 12.80 -10.46
CA PRO A 422 21.69 11.82 -11.52
C PRO A 422 21.99 12.51 -12.85
N GLN A 423 22.57 11.77 -13.79
CA GLN A 423 22.88 12.32 -15.11
C GLN A 423 21.62 12.89 -15.79
N GLY A 424 21.72 14.09 -16.35
CA GLY A 424 20.60 14.76 -17.01
C GLY A 424 19.61 15.46 -16.05
N ALA A 425 19.95 15.61 -14.76
CA ALA A 425 19.19 16.41 -13.83
C ALA A 425 19.39 17.91 -14.12
N THR A 426 18.53 18.46 -14.95
CA THR A 426 18.59 19.87 -15.38
C THR A 426 17.53 20.76 -14.73
N LEU A 427 16.45 20.19 -14.19
CA LEU A 427 15.36 20.94 -13.61
C LEU A 427 15.64 21.32 -12.16
N ALA A 428 15.50 22.60 -11.84
CA ALA A 428 15.56 23.12 -10.48
C ALA A 428 14.25 22.84 -9.72
N LEU A 429 13.99 21.58 -9.36
CA LEU A 429 12.79 21.15 -8.67
C LEU A 429 12.93 21.31 -7.15
N ALA A 430 11.82 21.59 -6.48
CA ALA A 430 11.68 21.50 -5.03
C ALA A 430 11.24 20.08 -4.62
N ASP A 431 11.56 19.71 -3.38
CA ASP A 431 11.14 18.43 -2.81
C ASP A 431 9.64 18.47 -2.45
N ASP A 432 8.92 17.40 -2.77
CA ASP A 432 7.55 17.21 -2.31
C ASP A 432 7.54 16.76 -0.85
N ARG A 433 6.90 17.53 0.02
CA ARG A 433 6.76 17.28 1.45
C ARG A 433 5.34 16.97 1.87
N SER A 434 4.45 16.69 0.92
CA SER A 434 3.05 16.40 1.22
C SER A 434 2.92 15.10 1.99
N PRO A 435 2.01 15.05 2.99
CA PRO A 435 1.71 13.80 3.68
C PRO A 435 1.01 12.83 2.73
N GLU A 436 1.34 11.55 2.85
CA GLU A 436 0.67 10.44 2.17
C GLU A 436 0.15 9.47 3.24
N LEU A 437 -1.06 8.93 3.08
CA LEU A 437 -1.69 8.05 4.07
C LEU A 437 -1.88 6.62 3.54
N PRO A 438 -1.92 5.61 4.44
CA PRO A 438 -2.09 4.24 4.04
C PRO A 438 -3.56 3.85 3.87
N SER A 439 -3.98 3.43 2.68
CA SER A 439 -5.14 2.54 2.44
C SER A 439 -5.06 1.95 1.03
N THR A 440 -5.03 0.63 0.94
CA THR A 440 -4.77 -0.06 -0.34
C THR A 440 -5.06 -1.54 -0.17
N SER A 441 -5.36 -2.25 -1.27
CA SER A 441 -5.40 -3.72 -1.35
C SER A 441 -4.39 -4.22 -2.38
N ASP A 442 -3.87 -5.43 -2.18
CA ASP A 442 -2.93 -6.07 -3.11
C ASP A 442 -3.41 -7.45 -3.55
N ILE A 443 -3.02 -7.86 -4.75
CA ILE A 443 -3.39 -9.11 -5.41
C ILE A 443 -2.16 -9.68 -6.12
N ALA A 444 -1.78 -10.89 -5.79
CA ALA A 444 -0.73 -11.66 -6.47
C ALA A 444 -1.33 -12.92 -7.09
N ILE A 445 -1.04 -13.20 -8.38
CA ILE A 445 -1.62 -14.33 -9.11
C ILE A 445 -0.57 -14.97 -10.01
N VAL A 446 -0.58 -16.31 -10.07
CA VAL A 446 0.01 -17.09 -11.15
C VAL A 446 -1.02 -18.08 -11.65
N ASP A 447 -1.20 -18.18 -12.97
CA ASP A 447 -2.15 -19.09 -13.57
C ASP A 447 -1.47 -20.37 -14.09
N ARG A 448 -2.29 -21.31 -14.54
CA ARG A 448 -1.81 -22.60 -15.08
C ARG A 448 -1.05 -22.51 -16.40
N TYR A 449 -1.09 -21.34 -17.06
CA TYR A 449 -0.38 -21.07 -18.30
C TYR A 449 1.00 -20.45 -18.06
N GLY A 450 1.38 -20.24 -16.78
CA GLY A 450 2.61 -19.59 -16.38
C GLY A 450 2.59 -18.05 -16.47
N GLN A 451 1.40 -17.47 -16.70
CA GLN A 451 1.22 -16.02 -16.67
C GLN A 451 1.17 -15.56 -15.21
N ALA A 452 1.77 -14.40 -14.94
CA ALA A 452 1.92 -13.89 -13.60
C ALA A 452 1.43 -12.44 -13.52
N LEU A 453 0.81 -12.09 -12.38
CA LEU A 453 0.22 -10.78 -12.16
C LEU A 453 0.46 -10.32 -10.72
N SER A 454 0.94 -9.08 -10.56
CA SER A 454 0.89 -8.33 -9.30
C SER A 454 0.10 -7.06 -9.53
N MET A 455 -0.93 -6.80 -8.71
CA MET A 455 -1.80 -5.64 -8.83
C MET A 455 -2.05 -5.01 -7.47
N THR A 456 -1.70 -3.74 -7.37
CA THR A 456 -2.02 -2.91 -6.20
C THR A 456 -3.13 -1.93 -6.59
N THR A 457 -4.20 -1.89 -5.80
CA THR A 457 -5.43 -1.14 -6.09
C THR A 457 -5.85 -0.29 -4.88
N SER A 458 -6.34 0.92 -5.12
CA SER A 458 -6.59 1.90 -4.05
C SER A 458 -7.73 2.85 -4.36
N ILE A 459 -8.33 3.38 -3.30
CA ILE A 459 -9.12 4.63 -3.31
C ILE A 459 -8.45 5.73 -2.48
N GLU A 460 -7.20 5.56 -2.10
CA GLU A 460 -6.21 6.33 -1.35
C GLU A 460 -6.42 6.22 0.16
N ASP A 461 -7.11 7.12 0.85
CA ASP A 461 -7.34 7.07 2.30
C ASP A 461 -8.51 6.12 2.65
N ALA A 462 -8.63 5.72 3.92
CA ALA A 462 -9.74 4.86 4.35
C ALA A 462 -11.09 5.45 3.94
N PHE A 463 -11.89 4.69 3.19
CA PHE A 463 -13.15 5.13 2.57
C PHE A 463 -13.02 6.28 1.56
N GLY A 464 -11.83 6.55 1.06
CA GLY A 464 -11.56 7.53 0.02
C GLY A 464 -12.01 8.95 0.41
N SER A 465 -12.71 9.62 -0.47
CA SER A 465 -13.30 10.95 -0.24
C SER A 465 -14.47 10.96 0.75
N ARG A 466 -14.85 9.82 1.31
CA ARG A 466 -16.07 9.55 2.11
C ARG A 466 -17.36 9.71 1.32
N LEU A 467 -17.29 9.91 0.00
CA LEU A 467 -18.46 10.02 -0.85
C LEU A 467 -18.86 8.65 -1.39
N MET A 468 -20.07 8.23 -1.08
CA MET A 468 -20.67 7.00 -1.62
C MET A 468 -21.67 7.33 -2.73
N VAL A 469 -21.55 6.66 -3.87
CA VAL A 469 -22.44 6.80 -5.01
C VAL A 469 -22.85 5.42 -5.51
N ARG A 470 -24.14 5.16 -5.69
CA ARG A 470 -24.67 3.89 -6.20
C ARG A 470 -24.05 2.64 -5.53
N GLY A 471 -23.71 2.73 -4.24
CA GLY A 471 -23.18 1.63 -3.46
C GLY A 471 -21.66 1.43 -3.51
N PHE A 472 -20.88 2.29 -4.15
CA PHE A 472 -19.41 2.26 -4.11
C PHE A 472 -18.82 3.59 -3.63
N MET A 473 -17.63 3.52 -3.03
CA MET A 473 -16.89 4.68 -2.55
C MET A 473 -16.12 5.35 -3.69
N LEU A 474 -16.01 6.68 -3.65
CA LEU A 474 -15.16 7.45 -4.55
C LEU A 474 -13.79 7.71 -3.90
N ASN A 475 -12.75 7.67 -4.71
CA ASN A 475 -11.38 7.93 -4.30
C ASN A 475 -11.18 9.37 -3.80
N ASN A 476 -10.10 9.59 -3.04
CA ASN A 476 -9.53 10.90 -2.76
C ASN A 476 -8.12 11.05 -3.34
N GLN A 477 -7.86 10.39 -4.45
CA GLN A 477 -6.53 10.17 -4.99
C GLN A 477 -5.76 11.44 -5.36
N LEU A 478 -6.48 12.57 -5.59
CA LEU A 478 -5.80 13.84 -5.90
C LEU A 478 -5.03 14.40 -4.72
N THR A 479 -5.26 13.92 -3.49
CA THR A 479 -4.46 14.31 -2.32
C THR A 479 -3.06 13.71 -2.31
N ASP A 480 -2.76 12.77 -3.21
CA ASP A 480 -1.40 12.31 -3.49
C ASP A 480 -0.57 13.32 -4.31
N PHE A 481 -1.18 14.37 -4.85
CA PHE A 481 -0.43 15.52 -5.33
C PHE A 481 0.12 16.36 -4.18
N SER A 482 1.19 17.08 -4.47
CA SER A 482 1.66 18.11 -3.56
C SER A 482 0.59 19.19 -3.38
N PHE A 483 0.28 19.52 -2.11
CA PHE A 483 -0.65 20.61 -1.79
C PHE A 483 -0.03 21.99 -2.08
N ALA A 484 1.31 22.08 -1.97
CA ALA A 484 2.07 23.25 -2.39
C ALA A 484 2.62 23.03 -3.81
N SER A 485 2.34 23.93 -4.74
CA SER A 485 2.80 23.84 -6.13
C SER A 485 4.29 24.17 -6.30
N ASN A 486 4.86 24.91 -5.34
CA ASN A 486 6.27 25.31 -5.36
C ASN A 486 6.81 25.51 -3.93
N ASP A 487 8.13 25.53 -3.80
CA ASP A 487 8.87 25.96 -2.61
C ASP A 487 9.93 26.98 -3.01
N ASN A 488 9.81 28.21 -2.49
CA ASN A 488 10.70 29.33 -2.80
C ASN A 488 10.88 29.59 -4.32
N GLY A 489 9.76 29.54 -5.06
CA GLY A 489 9.73 29.77 -6.51
C GLY A 489 10.18 28.57 -7.35
N ARG A 490 10.68 27.49 -6.76
CA ARG A 490 11.01 26.26 -7.46
C ARG A 490 9.78 25.36 -7.52
N PRO A 491 9.36 24.88 -8.70
CA PRO A 491 8.18 24.04 -8.81
C PRO A 491 8.40 22.65 -8.20
N VAL A 492 7.36 22.09 -7.57
CA VAL A 492 7.33 20.70 -7.13
C VAL A 492 6.95 19.83 -8.34
N ALA A 493 7.71 18.74 -8.58
CA ALA A 493 7.43 17.83 -9.68
C ALA A 493 6.00 17.27 -9.62
N ASN A 494 5.57 16.86 -8.44
CA ASN A 494 4.24 16.26 -8.18
C ASN A 494 3.13 17.30 -7.91
N ARG A 495 3.24 18.56 -8.39
CA ARG A 495 2.15 19.56 -8.29
C ARG A 495 0.95 19.17 -9.17
N VAL A 496 -0.24 19.64 -8.82
CA VAL A 496 -1.45 19.44 -9.61
C VAL A 496 -1.32 20.12 -10.98
N GLN A 497 -1.70 19.40 -12.05
CA GLN A 497 -1.88 19.92 -13.40
C GLN A 497 -3.10 19.25 -14.05
N PRO A 498 -3.83 19.92 -14.96
CA PRO A 498 -4.98 19.34 -15.68
C PRO A 498 -4.63 18.02 -16.36
N GLY A 499 -5.39 16.97 -16.11
CA GLY A 499 -5.20 15.64 -16.73
C GLY A 499 -4.01 14.82 -16.20
N LYS A 500 -3.18 15.37 -15.30
CA LYS A 500 -2.02 14.70 -14.70
C LYS A 500 -2.45 13.62 -13.72
N ARG A 501 -1.64 12.57 -13.61
CA ARG A 501 -1.75 11.53 -12.59
C ARG A 501 -0.93 11.91 -11.37
N PRO A 502 -1.46 11.79 -10.14
CA PRO A 502 -0.65 12.00 -8.94
C PRO A 502 0.37 10.87 -8.77
N ARG A 503 1.52 11.21 -8.18
CA ARG A 503 2.51 10.20 -7.77
C ARG A 503 1.87 9.17 -6.86
N SER A 504 2.39 7.94 -6.89
CA SER A 504 1.95 6.85 -6.04
C SER A 504 3.14 6.11 -5.42
N ALA A 505 2.92 5.44 -4.30
CA ALA A 505 3.85 4.49 -3.70
C ALA A 505 3.44 3.02 -3.94
N MET A 506 2.35 2.74 -4.64
CA MET A 506 1.93 1.38 -4.98
C MET A 506 3.02 0.65 -5.76
N SER A 507 3.45 -0.50 -5.26
CA SER A 507 4.64 -1.24 -5.73
C SER A 507 4.30 -2.69 -6.05
N PRO A 508 3.50 -2.96 -7.10
CA PRO A 508 3.43 -4.31 -7.62
C PRO A 508 4.77 -4.69 -8.24
N GLU A 509 5.29 -5.88 -7.90
CA GLU A 509 6.59 -6.37 -8.38
C GLU A 509 6.49 -7.79 -8.93
N LEU A 510 7.25 -8.05 -9.99
CA LEU A 510 7.51 -9.38 -10.54
C LEU A 510 9.02 -9.63 -10.56
N VAL A 511 9.45 -10.78 -10.04
CA VAL A 511 10.87 -11.15 -10.00
C VAL A 511 11.11 -12.35 -10.90
N PHE A 512 12.16 -12.25 -11.69
CA PHE A 512 12.59 -13.27 -12.64
C PHE A 512 13.99 -13.78 -12.31
N ASP A 513 14.23 -15.06 -12.53
CA ASP A 513 15.60 -15.59 -12.58
C ASP A 513 16.31 -15.09 -13.84
N LYS A 514 17.49 -14.52 -13.68
CA LYS A 514 18.27 -13.92 -14.79
C LYS A 514 18.61 -14.88 -15.90
N LYS A 515 18.90 -16.15 -15.54
CA LYS A 515 19.36 -17.17 -16.47
C LYS A 515 18.20 -17.84 -17.20
N THR A 516 17.17 -18.25 -16.45
CA THR A 516 16.06 -19.02 -17.00
C THR A 516 14.91 -18.14 -17.50
N LYS A 517 14.87 -16.87 -17.14
CA LYS A 517 13.81 -15.89 -17.42
C LYS A 517 12.44 -16.28 -16.85
N GLN A 518 12.42 -17.25 -15.94
CA GLN A 518 11.19 -17.71 -15.30
C GLN A 518 10.81 -16.80 -14.13
N VAL A 519 9.52 -16.59 -13.93
CA VAL A 519 8.99 -15.91 -12.75
C VAL A 519 9.35 -16.73 -11.51
N THR A 520 9.99 -16.07 -10.54
CA THR A 520 10.38 -16.65 -9.25
C THR A 520 9.58 -16.07 -8.09
N MET A 521 9.07 -14.84 -8.25
CA MET A 521 8.33 -14.17 -7.18
C MET A 521 7.34 -13.15 -7.76
N ILE A 522 6.20 -13.04 -7.11
CA ILE A 522 5.14 -12.05 -7.34
C ILE A 522 4.87 -11.43 -5.98
N VAL A 523 4.92 -10.12 -5.83
CA VAL A 523 4.71 -9.48 -4.53
C VAL A 523 4.22 -8.05 -4.70
N GLY A 524 3.38 -7.62 -3.77
CA GLY A 524 2.96 -6.25 -3.60
C GLY A 524 2.44 -6.03 -2.19
N SER A 525 2.06 -4.81 -1.85
CA SER A 525 1.60 -4.48 -0.49
C SER A 525 0.64 -3.31 -0.49
N ALA A 526 -0.14 -3.23 0.57
CA ALA A 526 -0.78 -2.02 1.05
C ALA A 526 0.11 -1.29 2.07
N GLY A 527 -0.22 -0.02 2.42
CA GLY A 527 0.46 0.71 3.48
C GLY A 527 0.90 2.13 3.11
N GLY A 528 0.31 2.76 2.09
CA GLY A 528 0.65 4.11 1.64
C GLY A 528 2.13 4.25 1.27
N PRO A 529 2.82 5.31 1.70
CA PRO A 529 4.22 5.52 1.33
C PRO A 529 5.15 4.41 1.86
N ALA A 530 4.80 3.74 2.96
CA ALA A 530 5.57 2.63 3.52
C ALA A 530 5.52 1.35 2.67
N ILE A 531 4.63 1.26 1.66
CA ILE A 531 4.57 0.13 0.71
C ILE A 531 5.96 -0.20 0.14
N ILE A 532 6.73 0.82 -0.21
CA ILE A 532 8.09 0.68 -0.75
C ILE A 532 8.98 -0.12 0.21
N ASN A 533 8.99 0.25 1.50
CA ASN A 533 9.76 -0.46 2.52
C ASN A 533 9.20 -1.87 2.77
N HIS A 534 7.87 -2.05 2.76
CA HIS A 534 7.22 -3.35 2.97
C HIS A 534 7.59 -4.35 1.87
N VAL A 535 7.54 -3.91 0.62
CA VAL A 535 7.91 -4.75 -0.53
C VAL A 535 9.42 -4.98 -0.56
N ALA A 536 10.23 -3.93 -0.38
CA ALA A 536 11.70 -4.06 -0.37
C ALA A 536 12.20 -5.03 0.71
N LYS A 537 11.66 -4.96 1.97
CA LYS A 537 12.04 -5.90 3.03
C LYS A 537 11.67 -7.34 2.69
N THR A 538 10.53 -7.54 1.99
CA THR A 538 10.09 -8.88 1.59
C THR A 538 10.98 -9.44 0.49
N LEU A 539 11.37 -8.59 -0.48
CA LEU A 539 12.36 -8.96 -1.50
C LEU A 539 13.69 -9.35 -0.89
N VAL A 540 14.23 -8.52 0.03
CA VAL A 540 15.46 -8.82 0.77
C VAL A 540 15.32 -10.11 1.59
N GLY A 541 14.20 -10.30 2.28
CA GLY A 541 13.92 -11.51 3.05
C GLY A 541 14.04 -12.79 2.21
N VAL A 542 13.49 -12.78 1.01
CA VAL A 542 13.55 -13.94 0.12
C VAL A 542 14.88 -14.04 -0.62
N LEU A 543 15.36 -12.93 -1.21
CA LEU A 543 16.51 -12.96 -2.13
C LEU A 543 17.88 -13.01 -1.43
N ASP A 544 18.00 -12.35 -0.27
CA ASP A 544 19.25 -12.29 0.49
C ASP A 544 19.27 -13.24 1.67
N TRP A 545 18.19 -13.30 2.43
CA TRP A 545 18.13 -14.09 3.67
C TRP A 545 17.60 -15.51 3.46
N GLY A 546 17.16 -15.86 2.23
CA GLY A 546 16.70 -17.19 1.88
C GLY A 546 15.44 -17.64 2.63
N MET A 547 14.61 -16.70 3.02
CA MET A 547 13.34 -16.96 3.70
C MET A 547 12.28 -17.45 2.70
N THR A 548 11.29 -18.19 3.20
CA THR A 548 10.08 -18.42 2.41
C THR A 548 9.28 -17.11 2.32
N MET A 549 8.40 -17.01 1.30
CA MET A 549 7.54 -15.84 1.12
C MET A 549 6.77 -15.49 2.42
N GLN A 550 6.16 -16.49 3.08
CA GLN A 550 5.41 -16.24 4.32
C GLN A 550 6.30 -15.76 5.46
N GLN A 551 7.52 -16.29 5.60
CA GLN A 551 8.47 -15.81 6.63
C GLN A 551 8.90 -14.36 6.36
N ALA A 552 9.20 -14.02 5.09
CA ALA A 552 9.58 -12.66 4.71
C ALA A 552 8.45 -11.65 4.89
N ILE A 553 7.20 -12.05 4.60
CA ILE A 553 5.99 -11.24 4.89
C ILE A 553 5.83 -11.01 6.39
N ALA A 554 6.05 -12.04 7.21
CA ALA A 554 5.87 -11.99 8.66
C ALA A 554 7.00 -11.25 9.41
N LEU A 555 8.11 -10.89 8.75
CA LEU A 555 9.11 -10.00 9.34
C LEU A 555 8.46 -8.70 9.84
N PRO A 556 8.95 -8.11 10.94
CA PRO A 556 8.50 -6.80 11.36
C PRO A 556 8.64 -5.79 10.22
N ASN A 557 7.74 -4.84 10.17
CA ASN A 557 7.87 -3.69 9.29
C ASN A 557 8.90 -2.72 9.90
N PHE A 558 9.83 -2.24 9.09
CA PHE A 558 10.86 -1.30 9.51
C PHE A 558 11.38 -0.50 8.33
N GLY A 559 12.06 0.60 8.60
CA GLY A 559 12.74 1.42 7.60
C GLY A 559 12.55 2.92 7.81
N SER A 560 13.05 3.71 6.89
CA SER A 560 12.90 5.16 6.88
C SER A 560 12.34 5.65 5.56
N MET A 561 11.48 6.66 5.63
CA MET A 561 10.96 7.40 4.49
C MET A 561 11.62 8.79 4.39
N ASN A 562 12.93 8.85 4.72
CA ASN A 562 13.75 10.05 4.84
C ASN A 562 13.37 10.97 6.03
N GLY A 563 12.88 10.35 7.10
CA GLY A 563 12.60 10.95 8.40
C GLY A 563 13.02 10.00 9.52
N PRO A 564 12.31 9.90 10.62
CA PRO A 564 12.58 8.92 11.66
C PRO A 564 12.64 7.50 11.12
N THR A 565 13.50 6.66 11.71
CA THR A 565 13.48 5.22 11.45
C THR A 565 12.32 4.61 12.22
N GLN A 566 11.35 4.07 11.50
CA GLN A 566 10.16 3.46 12.07
C GLN A 566 10.38 1.96 12.28
N LEU A 567 9.96 1.47 13.42
CA LEU A 567 9.94 0.07 13.81
C LEU A 567 8.53 -0.33 14.24
N GLU A 568 8.11 -1.52 13.86
CA GLU A 568 6.78 -2.03 14.18
C GLU A 568 6.64 -2.37 15.65
N ARG A 569 5.66 -1.75 16.32
CA ARG A 569 5.32 -1.98 17.74
C ARG A 569 4.97 -3.44 17.99
N GLY A 570 5.53 -4.00 19.08
CA GLY A 570 5.25 -5.36 19.52
C GLY A 570 5.83 -6.47 18.64
N ARG A 571 6.68 -6.11 17.63
CA ARG A 571 7.29 -7.09 16.71
C ARG A 571 8.81 -7.02 16.67
N VAL A 572 9.41 -6.02 17.28
CA VAL A 572 10.86 -5.81 17.38
C VAL A 572 11.31 -5.90 18.84
N SER A 573 12.55 -6.34 19.06
CA SER A 573 13.17 -6.34 20.37
C SER A 573 13.70 -4.96 20.75
N ASP A 574 13.91 -4.73 22.04
CA ASP A 574 14.61 -3.53 22.54
C ASP A 574 16.06 -3.49 22.00
N ALA A 575 16.71 -4.64 21.86
CA ALA A 575 18.06 -4.75 21.31
C ALA A 575 18.17 -4.19 19.88
N LEU A 576 17.16 -4.44 19.02
CA LEU A 576 17.12 -3.85 17.67
C LEU A 576 16.97 -2.33 17.76
N ALA A 577 16.03 -1.84 18.58
CA ALA A 577 15.78 -0.41 18.75
C ALA A 577 17.01 0.32 19.32
N ASP A 578 17.63 -0.22 20.35
CA ASP A 578 18.81 0.37 20.99
C ASP A 578 20.05 0.29 20.10
N GLY A 579 20.22 -0.80 19.34
CA GLY A 579 21.29 -0.90 18.36
C GLY A 579 21.19 0.15 17.25
N LEU A 580 19.97 0.52 16.84
CA LEU A 580 19.76 1.62 15.89
C LEU A 580 19.99 2.99 16.55
N LYS A 581 19.49 3.22 17.77
CA LYS A 581 19.77 4.46 18.53
C LYS A 581 21.27 4.65 18.75
N GLY A 582 22.00 3.59 19.07
CA GLY A 582 23.46 3.61 19.22
C GLY A 582 24.20 4.01 17.92
N ARG A 583 23.55 3.86 16.76
CA ARG A 583 24.01 4.36 15.47
C ARG A 583 23.45 5.74 15.09
N GLY A 584 22.84 6.46 16.05
CA GLY A 584 22.36 7.82 15.85
C GLY A 584 21.00 7.93 15.12
N HIS A 585 20.23 6.84 14.97
CA HIS A 585 18.88 6.94 14.42
C HIS A 585 17.89 7.61 15.39
N ASP A 586 17.07 8.52 14.89
CA ASP A 586 15.80 8.86 15.55
C ASP A 586 14.82 7.69 15.33
N VAL A 587 14.71 6.83 16.35
CA VAL A 587 13.88 5.62 16.29
C VAL A 587 12.48 5.90 16.82
N LYS A 588 11.45 5.57 16.02
CA LYS A 588 10.03 5.60 16.41
C LYS A 588 9.43 4.20 16.35
N VAL A 589 9.01 3.68 17.49
CA VAL A 589 8.25 2.42 17.56
C VAL A 589 6.77 2.76 17.45
N VAL A 590 6.18 2.41 16.30
CA VAL A 590 4.83 2.82 15.89
C VAL A 590 4.01 1.65 15.40
N GLU A 591 2.69 1.81 15.37
CA GLU A 591 1.82 0.88 14.65
C GLU A 591 2.14 0.95 13.15
N MET A 592 2.46 -0.20 12.55
CA MET A 592 2.72 -0.30 11.11
C MET A 592 1.84 -1.38 10.51
N ASN A 593 1.01 -0.99 9.56
CA ASN A 593 0.08 -1.89 8.88
C ASN A 593 0.50 -2.09 7.43
N SER A 594 1.07 -3.25 7.13
CA SER A 594 1.24 -3.71 5.76
C SER A 594 0.03 -4.54 5.29
N GLY A 595 0.00 -4.89 4.03
CA GLY A 595 -1.00 -5.78 3.46
C GLY A 595 -0.37 -6.59 2.33
N ILE A 596 0.77 -7.19 2.64
CA ILE A 596 1.60 -7.89 1.65
C ILE A 596 0.89 -9.15 1.20
N GLN A 597 0.80 -9.32 -0.11
CA GLN A 597 0.42 -10.58 -0.76
C GLN A 597 1.59 -11.02 -1.64
N GLY A 598 1.95 -12.29 -1.56
CA GLY A 598 3.08 -12.74 -2.36
C GLY A 598 3.01 -14.22 -2.71
N ILE A 599 3.63 -14.55 -3.85
CA ILE A 599 3.77 -15.91 -4.33
C ILE A 599 5.24 -16.12 -4.71
N GLN A 600 5.83 -17.23 -4.26
CA GLN A 600 7.20 -17.63 -4.54
C GLN A 600 7.20 -18.97 -5.26
N ARG A 601 8.06 -19.09 -6.26
CA ARG A 601 8.34 -20.37 -6.91
C ARG A 601 9.40 -21.13 -6.12
N LEU A 602 9.08 -22.33 -5.66
CA LEU A 602 9.99 -23.21 -4.94
C LEU A 602 10.25 -24.49 -5.74
N ASN A 603 11.39 -25.12 -5.50
CA ASN A 603 11.66 -26.49 -5.91
C ASN A 603 11.65 -27.36 -4.66
N VAL A 604 10.69 -28.25 -4.57
CA VAL A 604 10.53 -29.21 -3.47
C VAL A 604 10.68 -30.60 -4.03
N GLN A 605 11.74 -31.30 -3.64
CA GLN A 605 12.05 -32.68 -4.10
C GLN A 605 12.06 -32.83 -5.65
N GLY A 606 12.61 -31.83 -6.34
CA GLY A 606 12.69 -31.81 -7.80
C GLY A 606 11.42 -31.34 -8.52
N GLN A 607 10.33 -31.10 -7.81
CA GLN A 607 9.10 -30.57 -8.38
C GLN A 607 8.99 -29.06 -8.15
N THR A 608 8.57 -28.34 -9.17
CA THR A 608 8.22 -26.92 -9.03
C THR A 608 6.87 -26.78 -8.34
N VAL A 609 6.83 -25.99 -7.27
CA VAL A 609 5.60 -25.62 -6.56
C VAL A 609 5.53 -24.11 -6.39
N TRP A 610 4.31 -23.58 -6.35
CA TRP A 610 4.03 -22.21 -5.94
C TRP A 610 3.74 -22.18 -4.44
N PHE A 611 4.39 -21.24 -3.74
CA PHE A 611 4.22 -21.04 -2.31
C PHE A 611 3.68 -19.63 -2.06
N GLY A 612 2.42 -19.54 -1.63
CA GLY A 612 1.73 -18.31 -1.34
C GLY A 612 1.90 -17.87 0.11
N GLY A 613 2.01 -16.57 0.30
CA GLY A 613 1.99 -15.91 1.60
C GLY A 613 0.99 -14.77 1.63
N ALA A 614 0.43 -14.53 2.80
CA ALA A 614 -0.48 -13.42 3.06
C ALA A 614 -0.10 -12.72 4.39
N ASP A 615 -0.36 -11.43 4.46
CA ASP A 615 0.04 -10.62 5.61
C ASP A 615 -0.70 -11.04 6.90
N PRO A 616 0.01 -11.41 7.98
CA PRO A 616 -0.61 -11.77 9.24
C PRO A 616 -1.31 -10.60 9.94
N ARG A 617 -1.05 -9.35 9.51
CA ARG A 617 -1.68 -8.13 10.03
C ARG A 617 -3.05 -7.87 9.43
N ARG A 618 -3.43 -8.65 8.41
CA ARG A 618 -4.71 -8.50 7.68
C ARG A 618 -5.41 -9.85 7.47
N GLU A 619 -6.61 -9.78 6.91
CA GLU A 619 -7.50 -10.93 6.71
C GLU A 619 -7.14 -11.80 5.51
N GLY A 620 -6.21 -11.36 4.65
CA GLY A 620 -5.83 -12.02 3.41
C GLY A 620 -5.41 -13.48 3.56
N VAL A 621 -5.59 -14.24 2.48
CA VAL A 621 -5.19 -15.65 2.35
C VAL A 621 -4.67 -15.94 0.94
N ALA A 622 -3.96 -17.08 0.78
CA ALA A 622 -3.66 -17.61 -0.54
C ALA A 622 -4.43 -18.92 -0.79
N MET A 623 -4.78 -19.17 -2.06
CA MET A 623 -5.47 -20.37 -2.53
C MET A 623 -4.86 -20.82 -3.85
N GLY A 624 -4.73 -22.14 -4.04
CA GLY A 624 -4.20 -22.70 -5.28
C GLY A 624 -4.55 -24.19 -5.41
N GLU A 625 -4.22 -24.77 -6.59
CA GLU A 625 -4.46 -26.19 -6.92
C GLU A 625 -3.20 -26.84 -7.52
#